data_c665f996ae0e833ec8ef45ecd29e68f4
#
_entry.id   c665f996ae0e833ec8ef45ecd29e68f4
#
_cell.length_a   1.000
_cell.length_b   1.000
_cell.length_c   1.000
_cell.angle_alpha   90.00
_cell.angle_beta   90.00
_cell.angle_gamma   90.00
#
_symmetry.space_group_name_H-M   'P 1'
#
loop_
_entity.id
_entity.type
_entity.pdbx_description
1 polymer ?
#
loop_
_entity_poly.entity_id
_entity_poly.type
_entity_poly.pdbx_seq_one_letter_code
_entity_poly.pdbx_strand_id
1 'polypeptide(L)'
;MKNKNILKGMISALAVIITLSSCTKDDNIQQDLTKLQPIIEFPDVTPNLNGAPNSRSAAVVGDDKPVVYNLPINYASSSTSPGIEVTVALDQSVLDKYNQVQGDNLTMLPAQYFDIPSFKVTIPQGQRTASIPINFLKTTDETLLTSHYALAFRITDASGKIISGNYGTTVALFAIKNIYDGVYDFKGNIQRNSATGPDPALSGRITFETAELLTSTRYSVWFNQQLWATGAAVGGLGTPTVDGVKFTIDPVTNKITVSCPALASVRNTPGYDSRFDPATRTIYVGFQWGAAPNSRVAVDTLVYKGPTE
;
A
#
# COMPACT_ATOMS: atom_id res chain seq x y z
N MET A 1 -11.80 -75.66 7.29
CA MET A 1 -11.74 -74.23 7.69
C MET A 1 -10.61 -73.42 6.98
N LYS A 2 -9.62 -74.07 6.34
CA LYS A 2 -8.47 -73.35 5.69
C LYS A 2 -8.88 -72.59 4.40
N ASN A 3 -9.85 -73.03 3.61
CA ASN A 3 -10.18 -72.44 2.31
C ASN A 3 -10.96 -71.12 2.37
N LYS A 4 -11.67 -70.86 3.49
CA LYS A 4 -12.43 -69.59 3.65
C LYS A 4 -11.55 -68.37 3.88
N ASN A 5 -10.35 -68.55 4.48
CA ASN A 5 -9.44 -67.44 4.76
C ASN A 5 -8.61 -67.06 3.52
N ILE A 6 -8.36 -68.03 2.61
CA ILE A 6 -7.66 -67.78 1.33
C ILE A 6 -8.54 -66.97 0.42
N LEU A 7 -9.85 -67.29 0.34
CA LEU A 7 -10.79 -66.57 -0.48
C LEU A 7 -11.02 -65.11 0.01
N LYS A 8 -11.06 -64.90 1.34
CA LYS A 8 -11.14 -63.55 1.89
C LYS A 8 -9.88 -62.70 1.60
N GLY A 9 -8.70 -63.33 1.67
CA GLY A 9 -7.43 -62.67 1.33
C GLY A 9 -7.34 -62.27 -0.15
N MET A 10 -7.81 -63.13 -1.04
CA MET A 10 -7.85 -62.85 -2.49
C MET A 10 -8.83 -61.73 -2.84
N ILE A 11 -10.01 -61.67 -2.21
CA ILE A 11 -10.99 -60.62 -2.41
C ILE A 11 -10.49 -59.27 -1.91
N SER A 12 -9.80 -59.23 -0.76
CA SER A 12 -9.18 -58.03 -0.21
C SER A 12 -8.04 -57.53 -1.09
N ALA A 13 -7.20 -58.41 -1.63
CA ALA A 13 -6.13 -58.05 -2.54
C ALA A 13 -6.67 -57.49 -3.88
N LEU A 14 -7.73 -58.08 -4.40
CA LEU A 14 -8.38 -57.60 -5.64
C LEU A 14 -9.01 -56.24 -5.44
N ALA A 15 -9.64 -55.97 -4.29
CA ALA A 15 -10.23 -54.66 -3.99
C ALA A 15 -9.16 -53.52 -3.90
N VAL A 16 -7.96 -53.80 -3.36
CA VAL A 16 -6.85 -52.86 -3.30
C VAL A 16 -6.27 -52.53 -4.69
N ILE A 17 -6.27 -53.51 -5.61
CA ILE A 17 -5.75 -53.31 -6.96
C ILE A 17 -6.73 -52.43 -7.78
N ILE A 18 -8.04 -52.54 -7.54
CA ILE A 18 -9.04 -51.72 -8.24
C ILE A 18 -9.01 -50.23 -7.79
N THR A 19 -8.60 -49.96 -6.55
CA THR A 19 -8.51 -48.55 -6.06
C THR A 19 -7.24 -47.85 -6.55
N LEU A 20 -6.23 -48.55 -7.02
CA LEU A 20 -5.00 -47.96 -7.57
C LEU A 20 -5.05 -47.66 -9.07
N SER A 21 -6.10 -48.11 -9.78
CA SER A 21 -6.28 -47.82 -11.21
C SER A 21 -7.17 -46.62 -11.50
N SER A 22 -7.55 -45.83 -10.49
CA SER A 22 -8.33 -44.57 -10.64
C SER A 22 -7.46 -43.33 -10.87
N CYS A 23 -6.20 -43.49 -11.27
CA CYS A 23 -5.51 -42.44 -11.97
C CYS A 23 -5.90 -42.55 -13.45
N THR A 24 -7.06 -41.99 -13.81
CA THR A 24 -7.31 -41.65 -15.19
C THR A 24 -6.24 -40.62 -15.56
N LYS A 25 -5.28 -41.03 -16.37
CA LYS A 25 -4.54 -40.10 -17.21
C LYS A 25 -5.57 -39.39 -18.08
N ASP A 26 -5.89 -38.19 -17.70
CA ASP A 26 -6.63 -37.29 -18.54
C ASP A 26 -5.69 -36.79 -19.65
N ASP A 27 -5.32 -37.71 -20.55
CA ASP A 27 -4.44 -37.41 -21.72
C ASP A 27 -5.11 -36.46 -22.73
N ASN A 28 -6.33 -35.99 -22.44
CA ASN A 28 -7.16 -35.23 -23.37
C ASN A 28 -7.34 -33.74 -23.04
N ILE A 29 -6.71 -33.19 -22.00
CA ILE A 29 -6.77 -31.75 -21.72
C ILE A 29 -5.36 -31.14 -21.82
N GLN A 30 -4.64 -31.43 -22.86
CA GLN A 30 -3.65 -30.47 -23.35
C GLN A 30 -4.40 -29.41 -24.15
N GLN A 31 -4.90 -28.39 -23.46
CA GLN A 31 -5.31 -27.18 -24.15
C GLN A 31 -4.10 -26.67 -24.95
N ASP A 32 -4.23 -26.71 -26.25
CA ASP A 32 -3.24 -26.12 -27.15
C ASP A 32 -3.26 -24.62 -26.94
N LEU A 33 -2.41 -24.15 -26.00
CA LEU A 33 -2.32 -22.73 -25.66
C LEU A 33 -1.96 -21.84 -26.85
N THR A 34 -1.43 -22.45 -27.94
CA THR A 34 -1.10 -21.70 -29.18
C THR A 34 -2.35 -21.29 -29.95
N LYS A 35 -3.50 -21.94 -29.68
CA LYS A 35 -4.80 -21.62 -30.31
C LYS A 35 -5.62 -20.59 -29.53
N LEU A 36 -5.19 -20.21 -28.33
CA LEU A 36 -5.87 -19.19 -27.56
C LEU A 36 -5.69 -17.83 -28.24
N GLN A 37 -6.81 -17.13 -28.42
CA GLN A 37 -6.75 -15.78 -28.96
C GLN A 37 -6.10 -14.83 -27.94
N PRO A 38 -5.22 -13.93 -28.42
CA PRO A 38 -4.63 -12.94 -27.55
C PRO A 38 -5.65 -12.02 -26.89
N ILE A 39 -5.44 -11.73 -25.63
CA ILE A 39 -6.30 -10.87 -24.81
C ILE A 39 -5.51 -9.62 -24.42
N ILE A 40 -6.16 -8.47 -24.51
CA ILE A 40 -5.64 -7.19 -24.01
C ILE A 40 -6.30 -6.87 -22.68
N GLU A 41 -5.48 -6.49 -21.70
CA GLU A 41 -5.94 -6.30 -20.32
C GLU A 41 -5.09 -5.31 -19.54
N PHE A 42 -5.60 -4.85 -18.40
CA PHE A 42 -4.82 -4.19 -17.38
C PHE A 42 -4.23 -5.26 -16.45
N PRO A 43 -2.91 -5.43 -16.41
CA PRO A 43 -2.25 -6.38 -15.49
C PRO A 43 -2.17 -5.82 -14.07
N ASP A 44 -1.72 -6.66 -13.13
CA ASP A 44 -1.39 -6.27 -11.74
C ASP A 44 -2.51 -5.52 -11.02
N VAL A 45 -3.73 -5.94 -11.26
CA VAL A 45 -4.91 -5.42 -10.60
C VAL A 45 -5.31 -6.33 -9.44
N THR A 46 -5.87 -5.74 -8.39
CA THR A 46 -6.51 -6.52 -7.34
C THR A 46 -7.86 -7.01 -7.82
N PRO A 47 -8.06 -8.33 -7.99
CA PRO A 47 -9.33 -8.88 -8.43
C PRO A 47 -10.43 -8.59 -7.41
N ASN A 48 -11.57 -8.15 -7.88
CA ASN A 48 -12.71 -7.89 -7.03
C ASN A 48 -13.75 -9.00 -7.17
N LEU A 49 -13.88 -9.84 -6.15
CA LEU A 49 -14.73 -11.01 -6.16
C LEU A 49 -16.24 -10.68 -6.17
N ASN A 50 -16.61 -9.45 -5.84
CA ASN A 50 -18.02 -9.02 -5.73
C ASN A 50 -18.57 -8.38 -7.01
N GLY A 51 -17.86 -8.52 -8.14
CA GLY A 51 -18.29 -7.97 -9.43
C GLY A 51 -18.06 -6.45 -9.57
N ALA A 52 -17.32 -5.83 -8.66
CA ALA A 52 -16.79 -4.49 -8.88
C ALA A 52 -15.68 -4.50 -9.93
N PRO A 53 -15.43 -3.39 -10.62
CA PRO A 53 -14.23 -3.22 -11.42
C PRO A 53 -12.96 -3.47 -10.58
N ASN A 54 -11.95 -4.07 -11.20
CA ASN A 54 -10.68 -4.30 -10.54
C ASN A 54 -10.01 -2.97 -10.18
N SER A 55 -9.20 -2.97 -9.14
CA SER A 55 -8.47 -1.79 -8.71
C SER A 55 -6.97 -2.03 -8.66
N ARG A 56 -6.23 -0.93 -8.65
CA ARG A 56 -4.79 -0.90 -8.42
C ARG A 56 -4.44 0.31 -7.59
N SER A 57 -3.57 0.14 -6.63
CA SER A 57 -3.06 1.23 -5.83
C SER A 57 -1.77 1.78 -6.42
N ALA A 58 -1.60 3.08 -6.36
CA ALA A 58 -0.39 3.78 -6.74
C ALA A 58 -0.06 4.86 -5.71
N ALA A 59 1.13 4.81 -5.17
CA ALA A 59 1.65 5.87 -4.33
C ALA A 59 2.31 6.94 -5.21
N VAL A 60 1.90 8.18 -5.03
CA VAL A 60 2.46 9.35 -5.70
C VAL A 60 3.09 10.24 -4.64
N VAL A 61 4.40 10.38 -4.66
CA VAL A 61 5.09 11.28 -3.72
C VAL A 61 4.95 12.71 -4.23
N GLY A 62 4.26 13.54 -3.46
CA GLY A 62 4.09 14.96 -3.75
C GLY A 62 5.35 15.72 -3.38
N ASP A 63 6.17 16.06 -4.36
CA ASP A 63 7.23 17.04 -4.26
C ASP A 63 7.10 18.08 -5.39
N ASP A 64 8.01 19.04 -5.48
CA ASP A 64 7.97 20.07 -6.51
C ASP A 64 8.43 19.56 -7.90
N LYS A 65 8.65 18.26 -8.06
CA LYS A 65 9.03 17.63 -9.32
C LYS A 65 7.83 16.98 -9.99
N PRO A 66 7.80 16.92 -11.33
CA PRO A 66 6.78 16.15 -12.04
C PRO A 66 6.82 14.67 -11.63
N VAL A 67 5.67 14.13 -11.28
CA VAL A 67 5.51 12.71 -10.97
C VAL A 67 4.76 12.04 -12.11
N VAL A 68 5.31 10.96 -12.63
CA VAL A 68 4.71 10.18 -13.70
C VAL A 68 4.34 8.80 -13.18
N TYR A 69 3.07 8.45 -13.32
CA TYR A 69 2.59 7.10 -13.11
C TYR A 69 2.37 6.43 -14.45
N ASN A 70 2.93 5.24 -14.65
CA ASN A 70 2.78 4.47 -15.87
C ASN A 70 1.68 3.42 -15.72
N LEU A 71 0.51 3.66 -16.32
CA LEU A 71 -0.60 2.70 -16.35
C LEU A 71 -0.25 1.56 -17.32
N PRO A 72 0.04 0.34 -16.84
CA PRO A 72 0.46 -0.75 -17.71
C PRO A 72 -0.73 -1.37 -18.45
N ILE A 73 -0.44 -1.84 -19.67
CA ILE A 73 -1.35 -2.63 -20.51
C ILE A 73 -0.60 -3.88 -20.93
N ASN A 74 -1.27 -5.02 -20.90
CA ASN A 74 -0.69 -6.32 -21.18
C ASN A 74 -1.32 -7.00 -22.41
N TYR A 75 -0.48 -7.68 -23.17
CA TYR A 75 -0.83 -8.61 -24.22
C TYR A 75 -0.71 -10.03 -23.65
N ALA A 76 -1.81 -10.57 -23.13
CA ALA A 76 -1.88 -11.90 -22.57
C ALA A 76 -2.04 -12.94 -23.68
N SER A 77 -0.97 -13.65 -24.01
CA SER A 77 -0.90 -14.67 -25.05
C SER A 77 0.26 -15.62 -24.80
N SER A 78 0.26 -16.78 -25.46
CA SER A 78 1.44 -17.64 -25.55
C SER A 78 2.58 -17.04 -26.39
N SER A 79 2.27 -16.12 -27.31
CA SER A 79 3.24 -15.41 -28.15
C SER A 79 3.40 -13.95 -27.70
N THR A 80 4.41 -13.28 -28.20
CA THR A 80 4.60 -11.83 -28.05
C THR A 80 3.72 -11.04 -29.03
N SER A 81 3.56 -9.73 -28.77
CA SER A 81 2.78 -8.84 -29.64
C SER A 81 3.35 -8.78 -31.07
N PRO A 82 2.49 -8.75 -32.09
CA PRO A 82 2.90 -8.43 -33.47
C PRO A 82 3.08 -6.93 -33.72
N GLY A 83 2.93 -6.08 -32.70
CA GLY A 83 2.80 -4.64 -32.83
C GLY A 83 1.32 -4.25 -32.93
N ILE A 84 0.68 -3.88 -31.80
CA ILE A 84 -0.74 -3.49 -31.79
C ILE A 84 -0.94 -2.16 -31.09
N GLU A 85 -1.83 -1.34 -31.62
CA GLU A 85 -2.32 -0.14 -30.95
C GLU A 85 -3.48 -0.50 -30.03
N VAL A 86 -3.46 0.04 -28.82
CA VAL A 86 -4.52 -0.07 -27.83
C VAL A 86 -5.00 1.34 -27.48
N THR A 87 -6.32 1.54 -27.45
CA THR A 87 -6.94 2.79 -27.03
C THR A 87 -7.62 2.58 -25.69
N VAL A 88 -7.39 3.48 -24.76
CA VAL A 88 -8.11 3.56 -23.47
C VAL A 88 -8.91 4.85 -23.39
N ALA A 89 -9.85 4.89 -22.48
CA ALA A 89 -10.58 6.11 -22.12
C ALA A 89 -10.77 6.18 -20.60
N LEU A 90 -10.93 7.39 -20.08
CA LEU A 90 -11.51 7.61 -18.76
C LEU A 90 -13.00 7.25 -18.81
N ASP A 91 -13.48 6.56 -17.77
CA ASP A 91 -14.85 6.10 -17.73
C ASP A 91 -15.46 6.26 -16.33
N GLN A 92 -16.31 7.29 -16.18
CA GLN A 92 -17.01 7.57 -14.92
C GLN A 92 -17.88 6.39 -14.48
N SER A 93 -18.50 5.67 -15.42
CA SER A 93 -19.36 4.53 -15.08
C SER A 93 -18.61 3.38 -14.41
N VAL A 94 -17.32 3.24 -14.70
CA VAL A 94 -16.43 2.26 -14.03
C VAL A 94 -16.20 2.67 -12.58
N LEU A 95 -15.97 3.96 -12.31
CA LEU A 95 -15.82 4.49 -10.95
C LEU A 95 -17.11 4.38 -10.15
N ASP A 96 -18.24 4.75 -10.75
CA ASP A 96 -19.55 4.69 -10.09
C ASP A 96 -19.88 3.25 -9.68
N LYS A 97 -19.62 2.27 -10.57
CA LYS A 97 -19.80 0.87 -10.26
C LYS A 97 -18.85 0.40 -9.15
N TYR A 98 -17.61 0.84 -9.16
CA TYR A 98 -16.65 0.53 -8.10
C TYR A 98 -17.17 1.03 -6.75
N ASN A 99 -17.52 2.32 -6.65
CA ASN A 99 -18.08 2.93 -5.45
C ASN A 99 -19.32 2.21 -4.94
N GLN A 100 -20.25 1.90 -5.86
CA GLN A 100 -21.48 1.20 -5.50
C GLN A 100 -21.23 -0.17 -4.86
N VAL A 101 -20.28 -0.93 -5.39
CA VAL A 101 -20.05 -2.31 -4.92
C VAL A 101 -19.15 -2.34 -3.69
N GLN A 102 -18.18 -1.43 -3.58
CA GLN A 102 -17.26 -1.36 -2.44
C GLN A 102 -17.82 -0.58 -1.26
N GLY A 103 -18.86 0.23 -1.48
CA GLY A 103 -19.35 1.18 -0.47
C GLY A 103 -18.43 2.40 -0.30
N ASP A 104 -17.60 2.68 -1.31
CA ASP A 104 -16.69 3.81 -1.33
C ASP A 104 -17.38 5.07 -1.89
N ASN A 105 -16.74 6.22 -1.70
CA ASN A 105 -17.20 7.51 -2.21
C ASN A 105 -16.04 8.25 -2.90
N LEU A 106 -15.37 7.57 -3.82
CA LEU A 106 -14.26 8.12 -4.59
C LEU A 106 -14.79 9.09 -5.66
N THR A 107 -14.04 10.15 -5.91
CA THR A 107 -14.34 11.12 -6.96
C THR A 107 -13.29 11.01 -8.07
N MET A 108 -13.70 11.19 -9.34
CA MET A 108 -12.76 11.27 -10.44
C MET A 108 -11.78 12.42 -10.21
N LEU A 109 -10.48 12.14 -10.36
CA LEU A 109 -9.45 13.17 -10.21
C LEU A 109 -9.71 14.32 -11.19
N PRO A 110 -9.83 15.59 -10.72
CA PRO A 110 -10.07 16.70 -11.63
C PRO A 110 -8.92 16.93 -12.62
N ALA A 111 -9.26 17.29 -13.85
CA ALA A 111 -8.32 17.44 -14.97
C ALA A 111 -7.17 18.44 -14.71
N GLN A 112 -7.33 19.36 -13.75
CA GLN A 112 -6.27 20.29 -13.37
C GLN A 112 -5.10 19.63 -12.62
N TYR A 113 -5.24 18.39 -12.18
CA TYR A 113 -4.26 17.66 -11.37
C TYR A 113 -3.52 16.58 -12.14
N PHE A 114 -3.88 16.32 -13.38
CA PHE A 114 -3.19 15.35 -14.21
C PHE A 114 -3.21 15.73 -15.69
N ASP A 115 -2.29 15.13 -16.44
CA ASP A 115 -2.24 15.17 -17.90
C ASP A 115 -1.93 13.76 -18.43
N ILE A 116 -2.67 13.35 -19.44
CA ILE A 116 -2.42 12.11 -20.20
C ILE A 116 -2.13 12.50 -21.63
N PRO A 117 -0.86 12.52 -22.06
CA PRO A 117 -0.47 13.01 -23.39
C PRO A 117 -1.13 12.26 -24.54
N SER A 118 -1.42 10.98 -24.33
CA SER A 118 -2.11 10.14 -25.30
C SER A 118 -2.88 9.02 -24.59
N PHE A 119 -4.12 8.82 -25.00
CA PHE A 119 -4.93 7.66 -24.64
C PHE A 119 -4.68 6.44 -25.55
N LYS A 120 -3.73 6.54 -26.47
CA LYS A 120 -3.30 5.46 -27.36
C LYS A 120 -1.89 5.06 -27.02
N VAL A 121 -1.65 3.77 -27.02
CA VAL A 121 -0.32 3.19 -26.82
C VAL A 121 -0.11 1.99 -27.74
N THR A 122 1.07 1.84 -28.28
CA THR A 122 1.45 0.65 -29.05
C THR A 122 2.19 -0.33 -28.16
N ILE A 123 1.70 -1.57 -28.08
CA ILE A 123 2.51 -2.68 -27.54
C ILE A 123 3.44 -3.12 -28.66
N PRO A 124 4.75 -2.87 -28.56
CA PRO A 124 5.67 -3.09 -29.67
C PRO A 124 5.76 -4.56 -30.08
N GLN A 125 6.17 -4.80 -31.32
CA GLN A 125 6.46 -6.15 -31.77
C GLN A 125 7.53 -6.81 -30.88
N GLY A 126 7.29 -8.05 -30.51
CA GLY A 126 8.19 -8.80 -29.64
C GLY A 126 8.01 -8.51 -28.13
N GLN A 127 7.22 -7.51 -27.75
CA GLN A 127 6.94 -7.17 -26.37
C GLN A 127 5.59 -7.75 -25.91
N ARG A 128 5.35 -7.75 -24.61
CA ARG A 128 4.07 -8.17 -24.00
C ARG A 128 3.35 -7.03 -23.30
N THR A 129 4.04 -5.94 -23.02
CA THR A 129 3.51 -4.83 -22.24
C THR A 129 3.85 -3.50 -22.90
N ALA A 130 3.00 -2.53 -22.63
CA ALA A 130 3.25 -1.11 -22.83
C ALA A 130 2.58 -0.34 -21.68
N SER A 131 2.81 0.96 -21.60
CA SER A 131 2.16 1.78 -20.57
C SER A 131 1.74 3.14 -21.10
N ILE A 132 0.68 3.68 -20.52
CA ILE A 132 0.20 5.04 -20.74
C ILE A 132 0.74 5.90 -19.60
N PRO A 133 1.54 6.93 -19.88
CA PRO A 133 2.02 7.84 -18.85
C PRO A 133 0.89 8.75 -18.39
N ILE A 134 0.74 8.87 -17.06
CA ILE A 134 -0.13 9.82 -16.38
C ILE A 134 0.78 10.79 -15.63
N ASN A 135 0.84 12.02 -16.07
CA ASN A 135 1.62 13.06 -15.44
C ASN A 135 0.78 13.71 -14.34
N PHE A 136 1.19 13.57 -13.09
CA PHE A 136 0.55 14.27 -11.99
C PHE A 136 1.02 15.72 -11.92
N LEU A 137 0.07 16.62 -11.79
CA LEU A 137 0.27 18.06 -11.70
C LEU A 137 -0.09 18.53 -10.27
N LYS A 138 0.58 19.57 -9.79
CA LYS A 138 0.27 20.18 -8.48
C LYS A 138 0.22 19.18 -7.32
N THR A 139 1.13 18.21 -7.30
CA THR A 139 1.15 17.13 -6.28
C THR A 139 1.34 17.62 -4.85
N THR A 140 1.66 18.90 -4.67
CA THR A 140 1.78 19.58 -3.37
C THR A 140 0.51 20.33 -2.95
N ASP A 141 -0.58 20.24 -3.72
CA ASP A 141 -1.86 20.85 -3.36
C ASP A 141 -2.51 20.09 -2.20
N GLU A 142 -2.86 20.77 -1.11
CA GLU A 142 -3.51 20.19 0.06
C GLU A 142 -4.81 19.45 -0.29
N THR A 143 -5.52 19.90 -1.31
CA THR A 143 -6.76 19.24 -1.78
C THR A 143 -6.49 17.83 -2.26
N LEU A 144 -5.34 17.59 -2.93
CA LEU A 144 -4.96 16.25 -3.35
C LEU A 144 -4.59 15.33 -2.18
N LEU A 145 -3.96 15.90 -1.14
CA LEU A 145 -3.50 15.14 0.03
C LEU A 145 -4.65 14.72 0.95
N THR A 146 -5.79 15.43 0.89
CA THR A 146 -6.91 15.22 1.82
C THR A 146 -8.15 14.62 1.17
N SER A 147 -8.17 14.50 -0.17
CA SER A 147 -9.34 14.02 -0.92
C SER A 147 -9.15 12.57 -1.39
N HIS A 148 -10.26 11.87 -1.53
CA HIS A 148 -10.29 10.49 -2.02
C HIS A 148 -10.53 10.48 -3.53
N TYR A 149 -9.46 10.64 -4.30
CA TYR A 149 -9.51 10.67 -5.76
C TYR A 149 -9.07 9.33 -6.38
N ALA A 150 -9.64 9.04 -7.56
CA ALA A 150 -9.26 7.91 -8.39
C ALA A 150 -9.33 8.30 -9.88
N LEU A 151 -8.66 7.53 -10.73
CA LEU A 151 -8.88 7.54 -12.18
C LEU A 151 -9.40 6.16 -12.60
N ALA A 152 -10.52 6.13 -13.29
CA ALA A 152 -11.11 4.90 -13.78
C ALA A 152 -10.94 4.82 -15.30
N PHE A 153 -10.49 3.66 -15.78
CA PHE A 153 -10.12 3.42 -17.16
C PHE A 153 -10.86 2.25 -17.75
N ARG A 154 -11.11 2.35 -19.06
CA ARG A 154 -11.60 1.26 -19.91
C ARG A 154 -10.75 1.14 -21.17
N ILE A 155 -10.39 -0.08 -21.55
CA ILE A 155 -9.87 -0.35 -22.89
C ILE A 155 -11.05 -0.31 -23.85
N THR A 156 -10.97 0.58 -24.86
CA THR A 156 -12.06 0.81 -25.82
C THR A 156 -11.78 0.21 -27.19
N ASP A 157 -10.51 0.06 -27.55
CA ASP A 157 -10.09 -0.61 -28.77
C ASP A 157 -8.75 -1.34 -28.56
N ALA A 158 -8.59 -2.47 -29.23
CA ALA A 158 -7.41 -3.32 -29.14
C ALA A 158 -6.98 -3.85 -30.53
N SER A 159 -7.18 -3.07 -31.59
CA SER A 159 -6.84 -3.44 -32.97
C SER A 159 -7.37 -4.82 -33.37
N GLY A 160 -8.64 -5.09 -33.07
CA GLY A 160 -9.32 -6.34 -33.38
C GLY A 160 -8.92 -7.54 -32.49
N LYS A 161 -8.14 -7.34 -31.42
CA LYS A 161 -7.89 -8.36 -30.39
C LYS A 161 -8.99 -8.37 -29.36
N ILE A 162 -9.11 -9.47 -28.61
CA ILE A 162 -10.10 -9.58 -27.53
C ILE A 162 -9.69 -8.66 -26.38
N ILE A 163 -10.61 -7.82 -25.94
CA ILE A 163 -10.47 -7.09 -24.68
C ILE A 163 -10.95 -8.00 -23.55
N SER A 164 -10.17 -8.11 -22.48
CA SER A 164 -10.52 -8.92 -21.32
C SER A 164 -11.86 -8.50 -20.72
N GLY A 165 -12.77 -9.43 -20.54
CA GLY A 165 -14.05 -9.18 -19.86
C GLY A 165 -13.87 -8.83 -18.37
N ASN A 166 -12.85 -9.41 -17.72
CA ASN A 166 -12.59 -9.22 -16.30
C ASN A 166 -11.58 -8.10 -16.03
N TYR A 167 -10.63 -7.89 -16.93
CA TYR A 167 -9.49 -6.96 -16.75
C TYR A 167 -9.44 -5.87 -17.82
N GLY A 168 -10.51 -5.68 -18.58
CA GLY A 168 -10.65 -4.59 -19.56
C GLY A 168 -10.97 -3.23 -18.94
N THR A 169 -11.23 -3.19 -17.63
CA THR A 169 -11.44 -1.97 -16.84
C THR A 169 -10.57 -2.00 -15.58
N THR A 170 -10.18 -0.82 -15.09
CA THR A 170 -9.47 -0.69 -13.81
C THR A 170 -9.74 0.65 -13.16
N VAL A 171 -9.71 0.67 -11.83
CA VAL A 171 -9.73 1.90 -11.03
C VAL A 171 -8.35 2.08 -10.40
N ALA A 172 -7.65 3.12 -10.77
CA ALA A 172 -6.39 3.50 -10.18
C ALA A 172 -6.66 4.39 -8.95
N LEU A 173 -6.32 3.87 -7.78
CA LEU A 173 -6.44 4.52 -6.48
C LEU A 173 -5.12 5.21 -6.18
N PHE A 174 -5.12 6.51 -5.99
CA PHE A 174 -3.90 7.27 -5.74
C PHE A 174 -3.82 7.71 -4.28
N ALA A 175 -2.76 7.28 -3.60
CA ALA A 175 -2.35 7.86 -2.34
C ALA A 175 -1.27 8.91 -2.63
N ILE A 176 -1.61 10.18 -2.46
CA ILE A 176 -0.62 11.25 -2.56
C ILE A 176 0.09 11.33 -1.21
N LYS A 177 1.38 11.06 -1.23
CA LYS A 177 2.24 11.06 -0.04
C LYS A 177 3.13 12.28 -0.04
N ASN A 178 3.37 12.89 1.11
CA ASN A 178 4.38 13.94 1.23
C ASN A 178 5.79 13.34 1.29
N ILE A 179 6.82 14.19 1.21
CA ILE A 179 8.23 13.74 1.20
C ILE A 179 8.70 13.11 2.53
N TYR A 180 7.93 13.25 3.59
CA TYR A 180 8.23 12.72 4.92
C TYR A 180 7.54 11.37 5.18
N ASP A 181 6.62 10.94 4.30
CA ASP A 181 5.98 9.63 4.36
C ASP A 181 6.98 8.52 4.11
N GLY A 182 6.89 7.44 4.87
CA GLY A 182 7.76 6.29 4.66
C GLY A 182 7.95 5.41 5.88
N VAL A 183 8.70 4.34 5.65
CA VAL A 183 9.24 3.47 6.70
C VAL A 183 10.59 4.01 7.14
N TYR A 184 10.82 4.03 8.44
CA TYR A 184 12.04 4.56 9.07
C TYR A 184 12.64 3.51 9.99
N ASP A 185 13.96 3.38 9.98
CA ASP A 185 14.67 2.73 11.07
C ASP A 185 14.56 3.61 12.33
N PHE A 186 14.05 3.02 13.40
CA PHE A 186 13.68 3.73 14.60
C PHE A 186 14.61 3.44 15.76
N LYS A 187 15.03 4.50 16.45
CA LYS A 187 15.72 4.41 17.74
C LYS A 187 15.13 5.46 18.66
N GLY A 188 14.60 5.03 19.79
CA GLY A 188 13.99 5.95 20.73
C GLY A 188 14.15 5.51 22.18
N ASN A 189 14.04 6.49 23.06
CA ASN A 189 14.00 6.30 24.49
C ASN A 189 12.79 7.02 25.07
N ILE A 190 12.15 6.38 26.05
CA ILE A 190 11.09 6.99 26.84
C ILE A 190 11.53 7.12 28.29
N GLN A 191 11.25 8.26 28.89
CA GLN A 191 11.40 8.50 30.32
C GLN A 191 10.04 8.81 30.91
N ARG A 192 9.64 8.05 31.91
CA ARG A 192 8.50 8.39 32.78
C ARG A 192 9.02 9.06 34.04
N ASN A 193 8.53 10.26 34.33
CA ASN A 193 8.82 10.95 35.56
C ASN A 193 7.81 10.56 36.66
N SER A 194 8.23 10.66 37.90
CA SER A 194 7.43 10.51 39.12
C SER A 194 7.78 11.60 40.12
N ALA A 195 7.10 11.66 41.25
CA ALA A 195 7.40 12.63 42.28
C ALA A 195 8.82 12.51 42.86
N THR A 196 9.47 11.34 42.74
CA THR A 196 10.80 11.04 43.23
C THR A 196 11.88 11.05 42.11
N GLY A 197 11.53 11.45 40.90
CA GLY A 197 12.40 11.46 39.73
C GLY A 197 11.99 10.44 38.65
N PRO A 198 12.88 10.13 37.70
CA PRO A 198 12.61 9.13 36.68
C PRO A 198 12.34 7.75 37.27
N ASP A 199 11.25 7.11 36.79
CA ASP A 199 10.90 5.74 37.17
C ASP A 199 11.72 4.76 36.30
N PRO A 200 12.69 4.03 36.87
CA PRO A 200 13.57 3.17 36.08
C PRO A 200 12.85 1.93 35.52
N ALA A 201 11.73 1.51 36.14
CA ALA A 201 10.95 0.37 35.65
C ALA A 201 10.11 0.73 34.40
N LEU A 202 9.85 2.02 34.20
CA LEU A 202 8.97 2.54 33.15
C LEU A 202 9.72 3.46 32.16
N SER A 203 11.02 3.50 32.27
CA SER A 203 11.92 4.29 31.43
C SER A 203 12.93 3.39 30.77
N GLY A 204 13.33 3.73 29.54
CA GLY A 204 14.34 2.97 28.81
C GLY A 204 14.17 3.06 27.31
N ARG A 205 14.91 2.21 26.60
CA ARG A 205 14.84 2.10 25.15
C ARG A 205 13.45 1.60 24.71
N ILE A 206 12.93 2.17 23.65
CA ILE A 206 11.71 1.71 23.00
C ILE A 206 11.99 0.41 22.22
N THR A 207 11.01 -0.51 22.20
CA THR A 207 11.23 -1.91 21.81
C THR A 207 11.17 -2.19 20.30
N PHE A 208 10.50 -1.36 19.50
CA PHE A 208 10.43 -1.57 18.05
C PHE A 208 11.63 -0.93 17.33
N GLU A 209 12.00 -1.51 16.19
CA GLU A 209 13.16 -1.09 15.41
C GLU A 209 12.80 -0.30 14.15
N THR A 210 11.53 -0.35 13.75
CA THR A 210 11.01 0.39 12.60
C THR A 210 9.73 1.12 12.96
N ALA A 211 9.51 2.26 12.33
CA ALA A 211 8.29 3.04 12.46
C ALA A 211 7.80 3.50 11.08
N GLU A 212 6.50 3.64 10.94
CA GLU A 212 5.87 4.21 9.76
C GLU A 212 5.41 5.63 10.05
N LEU A 213 5.72 6.54 9.13
CA LEU A 213 5.17 7.88 9.11
C LEU A 213 4.22 7.98 7.92
N LEU A 214 2.97 8.32 8.20
CA LEU A 214 1.90 8.40 7.20
C LEU A 214 1.54 9.86 6.94
N THR A 215 1.38 10.23 5.69
CA THR A 215 0.99 11.59 5.31
C THR A 215 -0.29 12.03 6.01
N SER A 216 -0.25 13.23 6.61
CA SER A 216 -1.41 13.91 7.20
C SER A 216 -1.78 15.15 6.40
N THR A 217 -0.78 16.00 6.09
CA THR A 217 -0.89 17.18 5.23
C THR A 217 0.41 17.33 4.44
N ARG A 218 0.54 18.37 3.61
CA ARG A 218 1.76 18.64 2.83
C ARG A 218 3.04 18.62 3.68
N TYR A 219 2.98 19.09 4.90
CA TYR A 219 4.13 19.26 5.78
C TYR A 219 3.99 18.50 7.09
N SER A 220 3.08 17.54 7.18
CA SER A 220 2.92 16.79 8.41
C SER A 220 2.64 15.31 8.16
N VAL A 221 3.07 14.51 9.13
CA VAL A 221 2.89 13.07 9.15
C VAL A 221 2.36 12.60 10.50
N TRP A 222 1.61 11.50 10.45
CA TRP A 222 1.20 10.75 11.62
C TRP A 222 2.31 9.77 12.00
N PHE A 223 2.70 9.80 13.27
CA PHE A 223 3.52 8.76 13.89
C PHE A 223 2.59 7.82 14.66
N ASN A 224 2.32 6.67 14.05
CA ASN A 224 1.24 5.78 14.49
C ASN A 224 1.76 4.61 15.32
N GLN A 225 2.78 4.86 16.13
CA GLN A 225 3.39 3.86 17.00
C GLN A 225 3.11 4.15 18.47
N GLN A 226 2.76 3.10 19.19
CA GLN A 226 2.64 3.17 20.65
C GLN A 226 4.02 3.04 21.28
N LEU A 227 4.39 3.98 22.15
CA LEU A 227 5.71 4.03 22.77
C LEU A 227 5.77 3.22 24.07
N TRP A 228 6.68 2.25 24.12
CA TRP A 228 6.94 1.39 25.26
C TRP A 228 8.42 1.30 25.59
N ALA A 229 8.76 1.36 26.87
CA ALA A 229 10.14 1.06 27.30
C ALA A 229 10.41 -0.45 27.24
N THR A 230 11.68 -0.81 27.01
CA THR A 230 12.14 -2.20 27.07
C THR A 230 11.82 -2.82 28.43
N GLY A 231 11.18 -3.99 28.44
CA GLY A 231 10.77 -4.68 29.65
C GLY A 231 9.43 -4.25 30.23
N ALA A 232 8.83 -3.16 29.73
CA ALA A 232 7.49 -2.76 30.11
C ALA A 232 6.46 -3.67 29.42
N ALA A 233 5.50 -4.19 30.19
CA ALA A 233 4.41 -4.98 29.63
C ALA A 233 3.48 -4.07 28.82
N VAL A 234 3.13 -4.47 27.60
CA VAL A 234 2.17 -3.77 26.75
C VAL A 234 0.83 -3.68 27.49
N GLY A 235 0.33 -2.45 27.67
CA GLY A 235 -0.94 -2.21 28.37
C GLY A 235 -0.92 -2.40 29.89
N GLY A 236 0.19 -2.88 30.48
CA GLY A 236 0.27 -3.23 31.91
C GLY A 236 0.49 -2.05 32.87
N LEU A 237 0.77 -0.88 32.37
CA LEU A 237 1.32 0.20 33.19
C LEU A 237 0.36 1.32 33.55
N GLY A 238 -0.93 1.16 33.31
CA GLY A 238 -1.92 2.22 33.61
C GLY A 238 -1.57 3.57 32.93
N THR A 239 -0.70 3.52 31.95
CA THR A 239 -0.18 4.67 31.24
C THR A 239 -0.93 4.76 29.94
N PRO A 240 -1.71 5.80 29.70
CA PRO A 240 -2.23 6.03 28.37
C PRO A 240 -1.03 6.09 27.43
N THR A 241 -0.99 5.14 26.50
CA THR A 241 -0.13 5.22 25.34
C THR A 241 -0.48 6.49 24.60
N VAL A 242 0.53 7.16 24.14
CA VAL A 242 0.33 8.21 23.16
C VAL A 242 0.15 7.52 21.81
N ASP A 243 -0.99 7.77 21.20
CA ASP A 243 -1.36 7.28 19.87
C ASP A 243 -1.79 8.47 19.02
N GLY A 244 -1.53 8.39 17.70
CA GLY A 244 -1.86 9.48 16.79
C GLY A 244 -1.04 10.75 17.03
N VAL A 245 0.25 10.61 17.31
CA VAL A 245 1.16 11.76 17.38
C VAL A 245 1.40 12.29 15.99
N LYS A 246 1.34 13.61 15.84
CA LYS A 246 1.55 14.31 14.57
C LYS A 246 2.84 15.12 14.62
N PHE A 247 3.70 14.91 13.64
CA PHE A 247 4.88 15.74 13.39
C PHE A 247 4.55 16.72 12.27
N THR A 248 4.65 18.01 12.53
CA THR A 248 4.51 19.07 11.53
C THR A 248 5.87 19.68 11.30
N ILE A 249 6.36 19.64 10.08
CA ILE A 249 7.69 20.09 9.67
C ILE A 249 7.56 21.45 9.00
N ASP A 250 8.28 22.43 9.49
CA ASP A 250 8.41 23.74 8.84
C ASP A 250 9.31 23.58 7.61
N PRO A 251 8.84 23.85 6.38
CA PRO A 251 9.59 23.59 5.16
C PRO A 251 10.78 24.52 4.94
N VAL A 252 10.86 25.62 5.67
CA VAL A 252 11.97 26.60 5.56
C VAL A 252 13.06 26.32 6.59
N THR A 253 12.65 26.05 7.84
CA THR A 253 13.59 25.89 8.95
C THR A 253 13.86 24.43 9.27
N ASN A 254 13.10 23.51 8.70
CA ASN A 254 13.10 22.08 9.02
C ASN A 254 12.80 21.74 10.50
N LYS A 255 12.33 22.71 11.28
CA LYS A 255 11.92 22.46 12.67
C LYS A 255 10.64 21.65 12.73
N ILE A 256 10.54 20.80 13.75
CA ILE A 256 9.37 19.94 13.95
C ILE A 256 8.57 20.43 15.15
N THR A 257 7.28 20.63 14.92
CA THR A 257 6.27 20.82 15.97
C THR A 257 5.53 19.51 16.18
N VAL A 258 5.44 19.07 17.43
CA VAL A 258 4.75 17.85 17.82
C VAL A 258 3.40 18.18 18.46
N SER A 259 2.37 17.49 18.03
CA SER A 259 1.01 17.58 18.58
C SER A 259 0.30 16.22 18.57
N CYS A 260 -0.81 16.11 19.28
CA CYS A 260 -1.68 14.94 19.24
C CYS A 260 -3.12 15.40 19.45
N PRO A 261 -4.01 15.26 18.45
CA PRO A 261 -5.41 15.68 18.60
C PRO A 261 -6.15 14.96 19.72
N ALA A 262 -5.83 13.70 19.96
CA ALA A 262 -6.45 12.91 21.02
C ALA A 262 -5.92 13.26 22.43
N LEU A 263 -4.74 13.90 22.53
CA LEU A 263 -4.09 14.21 23.80
C LEU A 263 -3.40 15.59 23.75
N ALA A 264 -4.12 16.63 24.10
CA ALA A 264 -3.66 18.02 24.00
C ALA A 264 -2.42 18.35 24.85
N SER A 265 -2.01 17.48 25.77
CA SER A 265 -0.79 17.66 26.56
C SER A 265 0.51 17.29 25.81
N VAL A 266 0.39 16.66 24.63
CA VAL A 266 1.54 16.34 23.78
C VAL A 266 2.12 17.63 23.20
N ARG A 267 3.42 17.81 23.37
CA ARG A 267 4.17 18.99 22.91
C ARG A 267 5.65 18.68 22.76
N ASN A 268 6.39 19.51 22.08
CA ASN A 268 7.85 19.41 22.03
C ASN A 268 8.48 19.43 23.44
N THR A 269 9.55 18.66 23.61
CA THR A 269 10.37 18.73 24.82
C THR A 269 11.15 20.05 24.81
N PRO A 270 11.04 20.89 25.84
CA PRO A 270 11.80 22.13 25.94
C PRO A 270 13.31 21.89 25.84
N GLY A 271 14.01 22.70 25.05
CA GLY A 271 15.47 22.61 24.87
C GLY A 271 15.94 21.50 23.94
N TYR A 272 15.06 20.62 23.45
CA TYR A 272 15.42 19.63 22.43
C TYR A 272 15.24 20.20 21.03
N ASP A 273 16.24 19.99 20.16
CA ASP A 273 16.23 20.46 18.77
C ASP A 273 15.48 19.47 17.87
N SER A 274 14.14 19.48 17.94
CA SER A 274 13.31 18.67 17.04
C SER A 274 13.39 19.20 15.63
N ARG A 275 13.92 18.38 14.68
CA ARG A 275 14.16 18.79 13.31
C ARG A 275 14.17 17.63 12.33
N PHE A 276 13.93 17.93 11.08
CA PHE A 276 14.20 17.08 9.93
C PHE A 276 15.55 17.45 9.33
N ASP A 277 16.35 16.46 9.00
CA ASP A 277 17.58 16.62 8.22
C ASP A 277 17.31 16.16 6.78
N PRO A 278 17.21 17.08 5.80
CA PRO A 278 16.89 16.72 4.42
C PRO A 278 18.04 15.97 3.71
N ALA A 279 19.27 16.13 4.15
CA ALA A 279 20.42 15.47 3.52
C ALA A 279 20.44 13.95 3.78
N THR A 280 20.04 13.56 4.97
CA THR A 280 19.99 12.15 5.39
C THR A 280 18.55 11.61 5.47
N ARG A 281 17.55 12.45 5.24
CA ARG A 281 16.13 12.16 5.49
C ARG A 281 15.89 11.62 6.90
N THR A 282 16.54 12.22 7.89
CA THR A 282 16.45 11.81 9.29
C THR A 282 15.59 12.78 10.08
N ILE A 283 14.68 12.24 10.88
CA ILE A 283 13.88 12.98 11.84
C ILE A 283 14.48 12.79 13.23
N TYR A 284 14.83 13.89 13.89
CA TYR A 284 15.18 13.96 15.30
C TYR A 284 14.03 14.64 16.02
N VAL A 285 13.41 13.96 16.98
CA VAL A 285 12.26 14.52 17.66
C VAL A 285 12.29 14.21 19.15
N GLY A 286 12.04 15.24 19.94
CA GLY A 286 11.82 15.12 21.38
C GLY A 286 10.44 15.67 21.73
N PHE A 287 9.61 14.88 22.38
CA PHE A 287 8.28 15.31 22.80
C PHE A 287 7.90 14.74 24.15
N GLN A 288 6.95 15.41 24.78
CA GLN A 288 6.49 15.05 26.13
C GLN A 288 4.98 15.18 26.24
N TRP A 289 4.41 14.44 27.18
CA TRP A 289 2.98 14.51 27.51
C TRP A 289 2.74 14.27 29.00
N GLY A 290 1.52 14.54 29.43
CA GLY A 290 1.15 14.52 30.85
C GLY A 290 1.67 15.74 31.61
N ALA A 291 1.33 15.80 32.89
CA ALA A 291 1.69 16.88 33.79
C ALA A 291 2.70 16.40 34.85
N ALA A 292 3.52 17.32 35.35
CA ALA A 292 4.38 17.03 36.49
C ALA A 292 3.55 16.63 37.71
N PRO A 293 4.04 15.70 38.55
CA PRO A 293 5.34 15.05 38.45
C PRO A 293 5.34 13.83 37.48
N ASN A 294 4.21 13.42 36.96
CA ASN A 294 4.03 12.17 36.20
C ASN A 294 4.14 12.37 34.68
N SER A 295 4.93 13.33 34.21
CA SER A 295 5.17 13.55 32.78
C SER A 295 5.97 12.42 32.14
N ARG A 296 5.84 12.30 30.84
CA ARG A 296 6.61 11.37 30.01
C ARG A 296 7.34 12.16 28.95
N VAL A 297 8.55 11.73 28.64
CA VAL A 297 9.40 12.34 27.62
C VAL A 297 9.88 11.25 26.69
N ALA A 298 9.66 11.41 25.40
CA ALA A 298 10.23 10.57 24.35
C ALA A 298 11.29 11.36 23.58
N VAL A 299 12.39 10.70 23.24
CA VAL A 299 13.45 11.23 22.38
C VAL A 299 13.75 10.16 21.33
N ASP A 300 13.45 10.49 20.09
CA ASP A 300 13.44 9.53 19.00
C ASP A 300 14.27 10.02 17.82
N THR A 301 14.91 9.07 17.13
CA THR A 301 15.59 9.25 15.86
C THR A 301 15.01 8.28 14.85
N LEU A 302 14.55 8.80 13.71
CA LEU A 302 13.95 8.04 12.63
C LEU A 302 14.77 8.30 11.36
N VAL A 303 15.42 7.25 10.85
CA VAL A 303 16.22 7.31 9.61
C VAL A 303 15.44 6.68 8.49
N TYR A 304 15.19 7.42 7.42
CA TYR A 304 14.40 6.93 6.29
C TYR A 304 14.99 5.66 5.68
N LYS A 305 14.12 4.64 5.47
CA LYS A 305 14.48 3.35 4.93
C LYS A 305 13.87 3.10 3.54
N GLY A 306 12.64 3.54 3.33
CA GLY A 306 11.93 3.33 2.08
C GLY A 306 10.49 3.84 2.13
N PRO A 307 9.76 3.75 1.02
CA PRO A 307 8.34 4.10 0.99
C PRO A 307 7.51 3.14 1.84
N THR A 308 6.37 3.59 2.33
CA THR A 308 5.29 2.71 2.82
C THR A 308 4.65 1.99 1.64
N GLU A 309 4.29 0.71 1.81
CA GLU A 309 3.59 -0.09 0.80
C GLU A 309 2.16 0.41 0.55
#